data_1a0e6bd83a91448bcb7a4a1c206a0c89
#
_entry.id   1a0e6bd83a91448bcb7a4a1c206a0c89
#
_cell.length_a   1.000
_cell.length_b   1.000
_cell.length_c   1.000
_cell.angle_alpha   90.00
_cell.angle_beta   90.00
_cell.angle_gamma   90.00
#
_symmetry.space_group_name_H-M   'P 1'
#
loop_
_entity.id
_entity.type
_entity.pdbx_description
1 polymer ?
#
loop_
_entity_poly.entity_id
_entity_poly.type
_entity_poly.pdbx_seq_one_letter_code
_entity_poly.pdbx_strand_id
1 'polypeptide(L)'
;MTILNTTFIVADHLMDQFLGWARQAYIPALREGGIFSDPTMAKVLAQVEPGATSIAIQARCGELSAATRWHDETAALLKDDLTARFGQQVLFFTTYMEVLE
;
A
#
# COMPACT_ATOMS: atom_id res chain seq x y z
N MET A 1 -1.57 -0.53 19.08
CA MET A 1 -0.73 -0.53 17.88
C MET A 1 -1.56 -0.94 16.68
N THR A 2 -1.62 -0.10 15.70
CA THR A 2 -2.42 -0.29 14.50
C THR A 2 -1.50 -0.60 13.31
N ILE A 3 -1.93 -1.52 12.44
CA ILE A 3 -1.28 -1.77 11.17
C ILE A 3 -2.19 -1.23 10.08
N LEU A 4 -1.67 -0.34 9.24
CA LEU A 4 -2.30 0.06 7.99
C LEU A 4 -1.73 -0.82 6.89
N ASN A 5 -2.58 -1.58 6.23
CA ASN A 5 -2.19 -2.44 5.12
C ASN A 5 -2.97 -2.07 3.87
N THR A 6 -2.29 -1.85 2.77
CA THR A 6 -2.93 -1.75 1.46
C THR A 6 -2.39 -2.88 0.59
N THR A 7 -3.31 -3.66 0.04
CA THR A 7 -2.98 -4.73 -0.90
C THR A 7 -3.25 -4.24 -2.30
N PHE A 8 -2.24 -4.31 -3.15
CA PHE A 8 -2.33 -3.93 -4.56
C PHE A 8 -2.31 -5.20 -5.40
N ILE A 9 -3.32 -5.37 -6.24
CA ILE A 9 -3.40 -6.50 -7.19
C ILE A 9 -2.89 -5.98 -8.52
N VAL A 10 -1.71 -6.44 -8.92
CA VAL A 10 -0.92 -5.84 -10.00
C VAL A 10 -0.81 -6.82 -11.15
N ALA A 11 -1.18 -6.37 -12.35
CA ALA A 11 -0.97 -7.15 -13.57
C ALA A 11 0.53 -7.47 -13.70
N ASP A 12 0.86 -8.73 -13.96
CA ASP A 12 2.26 -9.20 -13.94
C ASP A 12 3.15 -8.41 -14.89
N HIS A 13 2.64 -8.02 -16.06
CA HIS A 13 3.45 -7.27 -17.04
C HIS A 13 3.76 -5.83 -16.60
N LEU A 14 3.09 -5.32 -15.55
CA LEU A 14 3.32 -4.00 -15.00
C LEU A 14 4.09 -4.02 -13.67
N MET A 15 4.49 -5.20 -13.21
CA MET A 15 5.05 -5.36 -11.86
C MET A 15 6.29 -4.48 -11.64
N ASP A 16 7.23 -4.46 -12.57
CA ASP A 16 8.45 -3.66 -12.40
C ASP A 16 8.14 -2.17 -12.31
N GLN A 17 7.20 -1.69 -13.13
CA GLN A 17 6.77 -0.29 -13.09
C GLN A 17 6.05 0.05 -11.80
N PHE A 18 5.20 -0.87 -11.32
CA PHE A 18 4.51 -0.68 -10.05
C PHE A 18 5.50 -0.63 -8.87
N LEU A 19 6.44 -1.57 -8.81
CA LEU A 19 7.44 -1.59 -7.74
C LEU A 19 8.29 -0.33 -7.75
N GLY A 20 8.63 0.19 -8.93
CA GLY A 20 9.34 1.46 -9.06
C GLY A 20 8.54 2.61 -8.47
N TRP A 21 7.25 2.69 -8.79
CA TRP A 21 6.35 3.69 -8.23
C TRP A 21 6.25 3.57 -6.70
N ALA A 22 6.07 2.36 -6.21
CA ALA A 22 5.95 2.11 -4.77
C ALA A 22 7.20 2.57 -4.01
N ARG A 23 8.39 2.28 -4.56
CA ARG A 23 9.66 2.66 -3.93
C ARG A 23 9.94 4.16 -4.02
N GLN A 24 9.46 4.82 -5.05
CA GLN A 24 9.74 6.24 -5.28
C GLN A 24 8.69 7.16 -4.67
N ALA A 25 7.45 6.70 -4.54
CA ALA A 25 6.35 7.55 -4.10
C ALA A 25 5.66 7.04 -2.83
N TYR A 26 5.21 5.80 -2.82
CA TYR A 26 4.34 5.30 -1.75
C TYR A 26 5.11 5.07 -0.44
N ILE A 27 6.20 4.31 -0.48
CA ILE A 27 6.97 4.00 0.72
C ILE A 27 7.61 5.25 1.32
N PRO A 28 8.21 6.18 0.53
CA PRO A 28 8.67 7.43 1.10
C PRO A 28 7.58 8.24 1.79
N ALA A 29 6.35 8.24 1.24
CA ALA A 29 5.23 8.94 1.87
C ALA A 29 4.85 8.31 3.22
N LEU A 30 4.96 6.99 3.36
CA LEU A 30 4.76 6.32 4.65
C LEU A 30 5.81 6.72 5.68
N ARG A 31 7.05 6.96 5.25
CA ARG A 31 8.14 7.35 6.15
C ARG A 31 8.10 8.81 6.53
N GLU A 32 7.56 9.65 5.68
CA GLU A 32 7.50 11.09 5.90
C GLU A 32 6.53 11.43 7.02
N GLY A 33 6.88 12.40 7.86
CA GLY A 33 6.01 12.84 8.96
C GLY A 33 6.12 12.04 10.25
N GLY A 34 6.82 10.91 10.27
CA GLY A 34 7.09 10.16 11.49
C GLY A 34 5.89 9.47 12.12
N ILE A 35 4.77 9.32 11.40
CA ILE A 35 3.59 8.64 11.91
C ILE A 35 3.78 7.13 11.94
N PHE A 36 4.39 6.58 10.90
CA PHE A 36 4.52 5.13 10.72
C PHE A 36 5.93 4.63 10.97
N SER A 37 5.99 3.41 11.49
CA SER A 37 7.24 2.65 11.64
C SER A 37 7.14 1.34 10.87
N ASP A 38 8.30 0.78 10.56
CA ASP A 38 8.45 -0.53 9.93
C ASP A 38 7.67 -0.70 8.62
N PRO A 39 7.79 0.24 7.66
CA PRO A 39 7.14 0.04 6.37
C PRO A 39 7.71 -1.20 5.70
N THR A 40 6.80 -2.09 5.28
CA THR A 40 7.16 -3.37 4.68
C THR A 40 6.38 -3.53 3.38
N MET A 41 7.08 -3.91 2.33
CA MET A 41 6.46 -4.30 1.07
C MET A 41 6.73 -5.78 0.85
N ALA A 42 5.67 -6.56 0.68
CA ALA A 42 5.78 -8.01 0.57
C ALA A 42 4.90 -8.53 -0.55
N LYS A 43 5.39 -9.55 -1.23
CA LYS A 43 4.63 -10.27 -2.23
C LYS A 43 3.77 -11.33 -1.54
N VAL A 44 2.49 -11.35 -1.85
CA VAL A 44 1.60 -12.40 -1.39
C VAL A 44 1.85 -13.64 -2.24
N LEU A 45 2.18 -14.75 -1.58
CA LEU A 45 2.59 -15.96 -2.29
C LEU A 45 1.41 -16.78 -2.83
N ALA A 46 0.21 -16.59 -2.27
CA ALA A 46 -0.99 -17.23 -2.79
C ALA A 46 -1.45 -16.50 -4.03
N GLN A 47 -1.52 -17.19 -5.17
CA GLN A 47 -2.03 -16.60 -6.40
C GLN A 47 -3.55 -16.71 -6.42
N VAL A 48 -4.23 -15.57 -6.41
CA VAL A 48 -5.69 -15.51 -6.38
C VAL A 48 -6.26 -15.37 -7.79
N GLU A 49 -5.51 -14.75 -8.68
CA GLU A 49 -5.96 -14.43 -10.03
C GLU A 49 -4.85 -14.69 -11.05
N PRO A 50 -5.15 -15.41 -12.17
CA PRO A 50 -4.13 -15.61 -13.20
C PRO A 50 -3.69 -14.28 -13.81
N GLY A 51 -2.39 -14.13 -14.03
CA GLY A 51 -1.82 -12.95 -14.68
C GLY A 51 -1.66 -11.75 -13.77
N ALA A 52 -1.97 -11.89 -12.47
CA ALA A 52 -1.81 -10.81 -11.50
C ALA A 52 -1.18 -11.34 -10.21
N THR A 53 -0.47 -10.48 -9.52
CA THR A 53 0.18 -10.79 -8.24
C THR A 53 -0.16 -9.71 -7.23
N SER A 54 -0.45 -10.11 -6.00
CA SER A 54 -0.77 -9.18 -4.93
C SER A 54 0.49 -8.75 -4.19
N ILE A 55 0.62 -7.43 -3.99
CA ILE A 55 1.70 -6.82 -3.23
C ILE A 55 1.06 -6.12 -2.03
N ALA A 56 1.47 -6.51 -0.82
CA ALA A 56 1.00 -5.89 0.40
C ALA A 56 2.03 -4.87 0.87
N ILE A 57 1.58 -3.64 1.11
CA ILE A 57 2.43 -2.59 1.69
C ILE A 57 1.79 -2.18 3.00
N GLN A 58 2.53 -2.35 4.10
CA GLN A 58 1.99 -2.09 5.42
C GLN A 58 3.00 -1.37 6.29
N ALA A 59 2.46 -0.66 7.29
CA ALA A 59 3.27 0.03 8.28
C ALA A 59 2.49 0.11 9.59
N ARG A 60 3.19 0.37 10.68
CA ARG A 60 2.60 0.43 12.02
C ARG A 60 2.53 1.85 12.51
N CYS A 61 1.49 2.16 13.28
CA CYS A 61 1.37 3.43 13.98
C CYS A 61 0.70 3.21 15.34
N GLY A 62 0.73 4.25 16.18
CA GLY A 62 0.20 4.12 17.54
C GLY A 62 -1.32 4.08 17.60
N GLU A 63 -2.00 4.82 16.73
CA GLU A 63 -3.44 5.02 16.83
C GLU A 63 -4.13 4.89 15.47
N LEU A 64 -5.34 4.31 15.50
CA LEU A 64 -6.17 4.18 14.30
C LEU A 64 -6.48 5.54 13.68
N SER A 65 -6.74 6.57 14.48
CA SER A 65 -7.07 7.89 13.97
C SER A 65 -5.95 8.50 13.15
N ALA A 66 -4.69 8.26 13.51
CA ALA A 66 -3.56 8.73 12.73
C ALA A 66 -3.47 8.01 11.39
N ALA A 67 -3.71 6.69 11.38
CA ALA A 67 -3.70 5.90 10.17
C ALA A 67 -4.81 6.32 9.21
N THR A 68 -6.03 6.50 9.72
CA THR A 68 -7.17 6.91 8.88
C THR A 68 -6.98 8.31 8.30
N ARG A 69 -6.42 9.23 9.09
CA ARG A 69 -6.12 10.58 8.60
C ARG A 69 -5.09 10.54 7.46
N TRP A 70 -4.00 9.82 7.66
CA TRP A 70 -2.98 9.69 6.62
C TRP A 70 -3.57 9.07 5.36
N HIS A 71 -4.39 8.04 5.51
CA HIS A 71 -5.04 7.38 4.38
C HIS A 71 -5.94 8.35 3.62
N ASP A 72 -6.77 9.10 4.33
CA ASP A 72 -7.73 10.02 3.70
C ASP A 72 -7.04 11.21 3.03
N GLU A 73 -5.95 11.72 3.63
CA GLU A 73 -5.28 12.94 3.14
C GLU A 73 -4.14 12.65 2.18
N THR A 74 -3.27 11.69 2.52
CA THR A 74 -2.05 11.43 1.75
C THR A 74 -2.23 10.28 0.78
N ALA A 75 -2.75 9.14 1.25
CA ALA A 75 -2.90 7.97 0.39
C ALA A 75 -3.88 8.22 -0.74
N ALA A 76 -4.90 9.04 -0.54
CA ALA A 76 -5.86 9.37 -1.58
C ALA A 76 -5.16 9.99 -2.81
N LEU A 77 -4.22 10.91 -2.58
CA LEU A 77 -3.45 11.53 -3.65
C LEU A 77 -2.54 10.54 -4.36
N LEU A 78 -1.91 9.65 -3.58
CA LEU A 78 -1.06 8.60 -4.15
C LEU A 78 -1.87 7.62 -4.99
N LYS A 79 -3.05 7.26 -4.54
CA LYS A 79 -3.94 6.34 -5.27
C LYS A 79 -4.50 6.97 -6.54
N ASP A 80 -4.76 8.27 -6.53
CA ASP A 80 -5.14 8.99 -7.74
C ASP A 80 -4.01 8.95 -8.79
N ASP A 81 -2.78 9.17 -8.35
CA ASP A 81 -1.61 9.07 -9.23
C ASP A 81 -1.43 7.65 -9.76
N LEU A 82 -1.60 6.65 -8.91
CA LEU A 82 -1.52 5.25 -9.30
C LEU A 82 -2.55 4.92 -10.39
N THR A 83 -3.79 5.33 -10.19
CA THR A 83 -4.87 5.09 -11.14
C THR A 83 -4.62 5.82 -12.46
N ALA A 84 -4.08 7.04 -12.40
CA ALA A 84 -3.74 7.78 -13.61
C ALA A 84 -2.64 7.07 -14.43
N ARG A 85 -1.70 6.39 -13.74
CA ARG A 85 -0.58 5.69 -14.42
C ARG A 85 -0.98 4.32 -14.94
N PHE A 86 -1.72 3.56 -14.16
CA PHE A 86 -1.93 2.12 -14.41
C PHE A 86 -3.38 1.75 -14.71
N GLY A 87 -4.32 2.67 -14.51
CA GLY A 87 -5.73 2.40 -14.73
C GLY A 87 -6.22 1.22 -13.87
N GLN A 88 -7.05 0.38 -14.45
CA GLN A 88 -7.62 -0.76 -13.75
C GLN A 88 -6.71 -2.00 -13.74
N GLN A 89 -5.50 -1.88 -14.25
CA GLN A 89 -4.52 -2.97 -14.20
C GLN A 89 -3.81 -3.08 -12.85
N VAL A 90 -4.04 -2.11 -11.98
CA VAL A 90 -3.65 -2.17 -10.57
C VAL A 90 -4.87 -1.82 -9.74
N LEU A 91 -5.40 -2.81 -9.04
CA LEU A 91 -6.51 -2.63 -8.09
C LEU A 91 -5.93 -2.62 -6.68
N PHE A 92 -6.67 -2.05 -5.74
CA PHE A 92 -6.18 -1.99 -4.37
C PHE A 92 -7.34 -1.95 -3.38
N PHE A 93 -7.05 -2.42 -2.16
CA PHE A 93 -7.95 -2.25 -1.02
C PHE A 93 -7.11 -2.07 0.25
N THR A 94 -7.69 -1.39 1.23
CA THR A 94 -7.00 -1.06 2.47
C THR A 94 -7.65 -1.77 3.64
N THR A 95 -6.83 -2.27 4.55
CA THR A 95 -7.24 -2.94 5.76
C THR A 95 -6.53 -2.32 6.96
N TYR A 96 -7.28 -2.05 8.01
CA TYR A 96 -6.73 -1.62 9.29
C TYR A 96 -6.78 -2.79 10.26
N MET A 97 -5.68 -3.05 10.94
CA MET A 97 -5.59 -4.18 11.87
C MET A 97 -5.07 -3.69 13.22
N GLU A 98 -5.61 -4.26 14.29
CA GLU A 98 -5.09 -4.01 15.62
C GLU A 98 -4.16 -5.14 16.02
N VAL A 99 -2.97 -4.77 16.49
CA VAL A 99 -2.00 -5.77 16.98
C VAL A 99 -2.47 -6.26 18.33
N LEU A 100 -2.70 -7.57 18.46
CA LEU A 100 -3.16 -8.18 19.71
C LEU A 100 -2.00 -8.72 20.55
N GLU A 101 -0.91 -9.13 19.91
CA GLU A 101 0.26 -9.67 20.60
C GLU A 101 1.55 -9.25 19.90
#